data_417d8d8395f3a2dc792b1a102be0c3b1
#
_entry.id   417d8d8395f3a2dc792b1a102be0c3b1
#
_cell.length_a   1.000
_cell.length_b   1.000
_cell.length_c   1.000
_cell.angle_alpha   90.00
_cell.angle_beta   90.00
_cell.angle_gamma   90.00
#
_symmetry.space_group_name_H-M   'P 1'
#
loop_
_entity.id
_entity.type
_entity.pdbx_description
1 polymer ?
#
loop_
_entity_poly.entity_id
_entity_poly.type
_entity_poly.pdbx_seq_one_letter_code
_entity_poly.pdbx_strand_id
1 'polypeptide(L)'
;LTLSAWFGQYVEDNAELSESSKRSKRNVQARVEQYLSHIGKPDLSLKEVDKEFCKGFIAFLKTCTFNDGKKTLSCTTCRIFVNRFGSALAKAVREGFIEHNPFTLLEAKEKPQKLVADREFLTIEEVKSVMSTPCRYKIVKKAFLFSCFTGLRYSDMKALNWSEIHSAADGKTEYIDHVQIKTKDRVTIPLSEEAKKWMPERIEGVDNIFHQLTITHTTVEVVLKEWMEAAGIQKHITYHCSRHTAATMLLTLGASIYVVSKILGHKSIKMTEVYAKIVDKKKLETVNLVNGCLLYTSPSPRD
;
A
#
# COMPACT_ATOMS: atom_id res chain seq x y z
N LEU A 1 4.02 -4.25 37.25
CA LEU A 1 3.48 -3.55 36.07
C LEU A 1 2.40 -4.41 35.46
N THR A 2 1.18 -3.85 35.28
CA THR A 2 0.08 -4.56 34.64
C THR A 2 0.13 -4.42 33.11
N LEU A 3 -0.58 -5.28 32.41
CA LEU A 3 -0.62 -5.30 30.96
C LEU A 3 -1.24 -4.01 30.40
N SER A 4 -2.32 -3.51 31.00
CA SER A 4 -2.97 -2.26 30.59
C SER A 4 -2.06 -1.04 30.84
N ALA A 5 -1.41 -0.98 32.01
CA ALA A 5 -0.46 0.08 32.32
C ALA A 5 0.75 0.07 31.36
N TRP A 6 1.27 -1.11 31.04
CA TRP A 6 2.33 -1.27 30.04
C TRP A 6 1.91 -0.75 28.66
N PHE A 7 0.69 -1.09 28.20
CA PHE A 7 0.21 -0.61 26.91
C PHE A 7 0.04 0.91 26.87
N GLY A 8 -0.43 1.52 27.97
CA GLY A 8 -0.49 2.98 28.10
C GLY A 8 0.89 3.60 27.88
N GLN A 9 1.91 3.14 28.58
CA GLN A 9 3.29 3.59 28.40
C GLN A 9 3.80 3.33 26.97
N TYR A 10 3.56 2.12 26.44
CA TYR A 10 3.98 1.76 25.08
C TYR A 10 3.37 2.65 23.98
N VAL A 11 2.15 3.16 24.18
CA VAL A 11 1.51 4.09 23.25
C VAL A 11 2.15 5.48 23.35
N GLU A 12 2.41 5.94 24.57
CA GLU A 12 2.88 7.30 24.86
C GLU A 12 4.37 7.50 24.60
N ASP A 13 5.20 6.53 24.92
CA ASP A 13 6.66 6.55 24.70
C ASP A 13 7.10 6.76 23.23
N ASN A 14 6.16 6.79 22.32
CA ASN A 14 6.42 6.98 20.90
C ASN A 14 5.82 8.31 20.40
N ALA A 15 6.11 9.41 21.11
CA ALA A 15 5.61 10.74 20.79
C ALA A 15 5.91 11.18 19.33
N GLU A 16 7.02 10.70 18.74
CA GLU A 16 7.44 11.00 17.36
C GLU A 16 6.66 10.24 16.28
N LEU A 17 5.83 9.25 16.64
CA LEU A 17 5.05 8.51 15.68
C LEU A 17 3.90 9.35 15.12
N SER A 18 3.58 9.10 13.84
CA SER A 18 2.39 9.66 13.22
C SER A 18 1.11 9.28 13.99
N GLU A 19 0.10 10.14 14.00
CA GLU A 19 -1.19 9.87 14.62
C GLU A 19 -1.84 8.57 14.14
N SER A 20 -1.67 8.23 12.86
CA SER A 20 -2.11 6.95 12.31
C SER A 20 -1.43 5.75 13.00
N SER A 21 -0.14 5.86 13.31
CA SER A 21 0.61 4.82 14.03
C SER A 21 0.19 4.71 15.48
N LYS A 22 -0.01 5.84 16.17
CA LYS A 22 -0.54 5.88 17.55
C LYS A 22 -1.93 5.28 17.61
N ARG A 23 -2.85 5.70 16.72
CA ARG A 23 -4.20 5.12 16.61
C ARG A 23 -4.17 3.61 16.44
N SER A 24 -3.23 3.13 15.66
CA SER A 24 -3.07 1.71 15.42
C SER A 24 -2.61 0.93 16.66
N LYS A 25 -1.78 1.53 17.52
CA LYS A 25 -1.39 0.94 18.81
C LYS A 25 -2.56 0.96 19.79
N ARG A 26 -3.29 2.07 19.89
CA ARG A 26 -4.51 2.17 20.72
C ARG A 26 -5.56 1.13 20.34
N ASN A 27 -5.71 0.85 19.03
CA ASN A 27 -6.61 -0.21 18.58
C ASN A 27 -6.20 -1.60 19.07
N VAL A 28 -4.89 -1.88 19.20
CA VAL A 28 -4.42 -3.14 19.78
C VAL A 28 -4.69 -3.17 21.28
N GLN A 29 -4.39 -2.10 21.99
CA GLN A 29 -4.69 -1.96 23.41
C GLN A 29 -6.17 -2.23 23.68
N ALA A 30 -7.08 -1.56 22.97
CA ALA A 30 -8.52 -1.76 23.12
C ALA A 30 -8.94 -3.22 22.88
N ARG A 31 -8.31 -3.93 21.94
CA ARG A 31 -8.60 -5.35 21.72
C ARG A 31 -8.08 -6.24 22.83
N VAL A 32 -6.95 -5.93 23.44
CA VAL A 32 -6.42 -6.64 24.60
C VAL A 32 -7.34 -6.43 25.81
N GLU A 33 -7.80 -5.20 26.07
CA GLU A 33 -8.74 -4.87 27.13
C GLU A 33 -10.10 -5.59 26.95
N GLN A 34 -10.61 -5.67 25.72
CA GLN A 34 -11.79 -6.47 25.39
C GLN A 34 -11.59 -7.96 25.65
N TYR A 35 -10.40 -8.50 25.36
CA TYR A 35 -10.07 -9.89 25.65
C TYR A 35 -9.98 -10.15 27.15
N LEU A 36 -9.35 -9.25 27.92
CA LEU A 36 -9.32 -9.33 29.38
C LEU A 36 -10.74 -9.38 29.97
N SER A 37 -11.61 -8.50 29.51
CA SER A 37 -13.02 -8.49 29.91
C SER A 37 -13.75 -9.80 29.52
N HIS A 38 -13.46 -10.34 28.33
CA HIS A 38 -14.04 -11.61 27.86
C HIS A 38 -13.65 -12.81 28.72
N ILE A 39 -12.43 -12.82 29.26
CA ILE A 39 -11.97 -13.90 30.19
C ILE A 39 -12.25 -13.57 31.68
N GLY A 40 -13.03 -12.51 31.96
CA GLY A 40 -13.43 -12.12 33.30
C GLY A 40 -12.31 -11.55 34.19
N LYS A 41 -11.22 -11.04 33.58
CA LYS A 41 -10.11 -10.42 34.30
C LYS A 41 -10.13 -8.90 34.06
N PRO A 42 -10.10 -8.04 35.09
CA PRO A 42 -10.06 -6.59 34.92
C PRO A 42 -8.70 -6.15 34.36
N ASP A 43 -7.63 -6.79 34.77
CA ASP A 43 -6.24 -6.65 34.27
C ASP A 43 -5.43 -7.86 34.76
N LEU A 44 -4.17 -7.96 34.34
CA LEU A 44 -3.24 -8.96 34.81
C LEU A 44 -1.80 -8.41 34.84
N SER A 45 -0.93 -9.04 35.62
CA SER A 45 0.50 -8.71 35.58
C SER A 45 1.08 -9.02 34.20
N LEU A 46 1.96 -8.15 33.73
CA LEU A 46 2.64 -8.36 32.43
C LEU A 46 3.41 -9.70 32.40
N LYS A 47 3.87 -10.20 33.54
CA LYS A 47 4.53 -11.52 33.71
C LYS A 47 3.58 -12.70 33.58
N GLU A 48 2.28 -12.51 33.74
CA GLU A 48 1.25 -13.53 33.58
C GLU A 48 0.83 -13.71 32.11
N VAL A 49 1.31 -12.87 31.20
CA VAL A 49 1.08 -13.02 29.77
C VAL A 49 1.93 -14.18 29.26
N ASP A 50 1.35 -15.37 29.27
CA ASP A 50 2.00 -16.60 28.83
C ASP A 50 1.58 -17.05 27.41
N LYS A 51 2.05 -18.24 27.01
CA LYS A 51 1.72 -18.84 25.72
C LYS A 51 0.20 -19.09 25.58
N GLU A 52 -0.44 -19.56 26.64
CA GLU A 52 -1.88 -19.88 26.62
C GLU A 52 -2.73 -18.62 26.54
N PHE A 53 -2.34 -17.53 27.22
CA PHE A 53 -2.97 -16.24 27.05
C PHE A 53 -2.88 -15.77 25.60
N CYS A 54 -1.73 -15.90 24.96
CA CYS A 54 -1.54 -15.54 23.55
C CYS A 54 -2.39 -16.36 22.60
N LYS A 55 -2.55 -17.67 22.83
CA LYS A 55 -3.48 -18.53 22.06
C LYS A 55 -4.93 -18.11 22.24
N GLY A 56 -5.34 -17.87 23.50
CA GLY A 56 -6.69 -17.39 23.82
C GLY A 56 -7.00 -16.07 23.14
N PHE A 57 -6.06 -15.11 23.17
CA PHE A 57 -6.21 -13.84 22.45
C PHE A 57 -6.39 -14.05 20.93
N ILE A 58 -5.63 -14.95 20.31
CA ILE A 58 -5.77 -15.26 18.88
C ILE A 58 -7.16 -15.87 18.59
N ALA A 59 -7.62 -16.78 19.45
CA ALA A 59 -8.95 -17.38 19.33
C ALA A 59 -10.04 -16.31 19.45
N PHE A 60 -9.95 -15.44 20.45
CA PHE A 60 -10.85 -14.31 20.65
C PHE A 60 -10.90 -13.37 19.43
N LEU A 61 -9.75 -13.01 18.84
CA LEU A 61 -9.74 -12.17 17.65
C LEU A 61 -10.55 -12.76 16.49
N LYS A 62 -10.59 -14.07 16.34
CA LYS A 62 -11.37 -14.75 15.28
C LYS A 62 -12.88 -14.65 15.51
N THR A 63 -13.32 -14.44 16.75
CA THR A 63 -14.74 -14.26 17.10
C THR A 63 -15.16 -12.79 17.05
N CYS A 64 -14.22 -11.84 17.08
CA CYS A 64 -14.51 -10.42 17.04
C CYS A 64 -15.23 -10.03 15.75
N THR A 65 -16.31 -9.27 15.91
CA THR A 65 -17.09 -8.71 14.81
C THR A 65 -16.92 -7.19 14.73
N PHE A 66 -17.34 -6.62 13.60
CA PHE A 66 -17.44 -5.19 13.34
C PHE A 66 -18.66 -4.91 12.46
N ASN A 67 -18.99 -3.64 12.23
CA ASN A 67 -20.20 -3.24 11.51
C ASN A 67 -21.47 -3.90 12.10
N ASP A 68 -21.72 -3.65 13.38
CA ASP A 68 -22.90 -4.15 14.12
C ASP A 68 -23.06 -5.69 14.05
N GLY A 69 -21.95 -6.40 14.15
CA GLY A 69 -21.93 -7.85 14.17
C GLY A 69 -21.96 -8.53 12.79
N LYS A 70 -22.02 -7.75 11.69
CA LYS A 70 -22.21 -8.30 10.34
C LYS A 70 -20.97 -8.95 9.74
N LYS A 71 -19.76 -8.61 10.22
CA LYS A 71 -18.51 -9.15 9.66
C LYS A 71 -17.51 -9.48 10.76
N THR A 72 -16.85 -10.64 10.64
CA THR A 72 -15.73 -11.04 11.49
C THR A 72 -14.42 -10.43 11.00
N LEU A 73 -13.40 -10.34 11.88
CA LEU A 73 -12.07 -9.89 11.50
C LEU A 73 -11.44 -10.87 10.51
N SER A 74 -10.86 -10.35 9.44
CA SER A 74 -10.12 -11.19 8.49
C SER A 74 -8.85 -11.77 9.15
N CYS A 75 -8.39 -12.92 8.65
CA CYS A 75 -7.11 -13.52 9.08
C CYS A 75 -5.94 -12.52 9.02
N THR A 76 -5.90 -11.70 7.98
CA THR A 76 -4.87 -10.64 7.83
C THR A 76 -4.98 -9.60 8.92
N THR A 77 -6.19 -9.18 9.29
CA THR A 77 -6.41 -8.21 10.38
C THR A 77 -6.02 -8.82 11.73
N CYS A 78 -6.43 -10.07 12.01
CA CYS A 78 -6.00 -10.79 13.22
C CYS A 78 -4.47 -10.86 13.30
N ARG A 79 -3.79 -11.17 12.20
CA ARG A 79 -2.32 -11.18 12.13
C ARG A 79 -1.71 -9.82 12.45
N ILE A 80 -2.31 -8.72 11.99
CA ILE A 80 -1.83 -7.37 12.31
C ILE A 80 -1.92 -7.11 13.81
N PHE A 81 -3.02 -7.48 14.46
CA PHE A 81 -3.17 -7.34 15.92
C PHE A 81 -2.12 -8.18 16.66
N VAL A 82 -1.96 -9.45 16.29
CA VAL A 82 -0.97 -10.36 16.90
C VAL A 82 0.46 -9.82 16.76
N ASN A 83 0.84 -9.38 15.55
CA ASN A 83 2.19 -8.86 15.31
C ASN A 83 2.46 -7.58 16.13
N ARG A 84 1.47 -6.70 16.25
CA ARG A 84 1.61 -5.45 17.02
C ARG A 84 1.65 -5.70 18.51
N PHE A 85 0.82 -6.60 19.01
CA PHE A 85 0.90 -7.02 20.42
C PHE A 85 2.25 -7.66 20.69
N GLY A 86 2.70 -8.58 19.84
CA GLY A 86 4.04 -9.17 19.92
C GLY A 86 5.16 -8.11 19.91
N SER A 87 5.00 -7.02 19.15
CA SER A 87 5.97 -5.91 19.15
C SER A 87 5.97 -5.14 20.48
N ALA A 88 4.81 -4.96 21.12
CA ALA A 88 4.71 -4.35 22.44
C ALA A 88 5.40 -5.23 23.50
N LEU A 89 5.16 -6.56 23.49
CA LEU A 89 5.83 -7.49 24.39
C LEU A 89 7.33 -7.59 24.12
N ALA A 90 7.77 -7.54 22.86
CA ALA A 90 9.19 -7.49 22.53
C ALA A 90 9.89 -6.22 23.06
N LYS A 91 9.18 -5.09 23.17
CA LYS A 91 9.68 -3.91 23.86
C LYS A 91 9.78 -4.16 25.36
N ALA A 92 8.78 -4.82 25.97
CA ALA A 92 8.81 -5.17 27.39
C ALA A 92 9.99 -6.10 27.76
N VAL A 93 10.35 -7.02 26.85
CA VAL A 93 11.56 -7.85 27.02
C VAL A 93 12.82 -6.99 27.01
N ARG A 94 12.94 -6.07 26.04
CA ARG A 94 14.13 -5.18 25.96
C ARG A 94 14.28 -4.26 27.16
N GLU A 95 13.19 -3.91 27.81
CA GLU A 95 13.17 -3.08 29.02
C GLU A 95 13.25 -3.89 30.33
N GLY A 96 13.35 -5.22 30.22
CA GLY A 96 13.53 -6.11 31.36
C GLY A 96 12.27 -6.37 32.21
N PHE A 97 11.08 -6.01 31.73
CA PHE A 97 9.82 -6.26 32.44
C PHE A 97 9.38 -7.73 32.38
N ILE A 98 9.73 -8.42 31.29
CA ILE A 98 9.51 -9.87 31.09
C ILE A 98 10.76 -10.50 30.46
N GLU A 99 10.98 -11.78 30.71
CA GLU A 99 12.18 -12.49 30.23
C GLU A 99 12.12 -12.84 28.75
N HIS A 100 10.94 -13.20 28.25
CA HIS A 100 10.74 -13.59 26.86
C HIS A 100 9.38 -13.16 26.34
N ASN A 101 9.26 -13.06 25.02
CA ASN A 101 8.00 -12.73 24.37
C ASN A 101 7.20 -14.02 24.11
N PRO A 102 6.03 -14.22 24.77
CA PRO A 102 5.26 -15.45 24.66
C PRO A 102 4.82 -15.80 23.23
N PHE A 103 4.63 -14.81 22.36
CA PHE A 103 4.31 -15.07 20.96
C PHE A 103 5.42 -15.79 20.19
N THR A 104 6.67 -15.76 20.68
CA THR A 104 7.78 -16.52 20.06
C THR A 104 7.65 -18.00 20.29
N LEU A 105 6.97 -18.42 21.36
CA LEU A 105 6.73 -19.83 21.72
C LEU A 105 5.62 -20.48 20.87
N LEU A 106 4.87 -19.67 20.10
CA LEU A 106 3.82 -20.17 19.22
C LEU A 106 4.41 -20.70 17.92
N GLU A 107 3.97 -21.88 17.50
CA GLU A 107 4.26 -22.43 16.18
C GLU A 107 3.63 -21.59 15.06
N ALA A 108 4.15 -21.70 13.83
CA ALA A 108 3.65 -20.96 12.69
C ALA A 108 2.15 -21.25 12.41
N LYS A 109 1.71 -22.51 12.61
CA LYS A 109 0.30 -22.92 12.44
C LYS A 109 -0.66 -22.34 13.49
N GLU A 110 -0.15 -21.99 14.69
CA GLU A 110 -0.92 -21.39 15.78
C GLU A 110 -1.18 -19.88 15.53
N LYS A 111 -0.38 -19.24 14.66
CA LYS A 111 -0.50 -17.83 14.31
C LYS A 111 -1.43 -17.62 13.11
N PRO A 112 -2.18 -16.50 13.06
CA PRO A 112 -3.00 -16.18 11.90
C PRO A 112 -2.13 -16.11 10.64
N GLN A 113 -2.54 -16.84 9.59
CA GLN A 113 -1.78 -16.89 8.34
C GLN A 113 -1.96 -15.60 7.53
N LYS A 114 -0.92 -15.23 6.79
CA LYS A 114 -1.02 -14.12 5.82
C LYS A 114 -1.74 -14.64 4.57
N LEU A 115 -2.95 -14.18 4.36
CA LEU A 115 -3.60 -14.37 3.07
C LEU A 115 -2.93 -13.44 2.05
N VAL A 116 -2.47 -14.02 0.95
CA VAL A 116 -2.01 -13.24 -0.19
C VAL A 116 -3.26 -12.79 -0.94
N ALA A 117 -3.69 -11.56 -0.71
CA ALA A 117 -4.76 -10.98 -1.52
C ALA A 117 -4.18 -10.60 -2.89
N ASP A 118 -4.85 -10.99 -3.95
CA ASP A 118 -4.59 -10.43 -5.27
C ASP A 118 -4.87 -8.93 -5.22
N ARG A 119 -3.91 -8.16 -5.72
CA ARG A 119 -4.03 -6.70 -5.74
C ARG A 119 -4.70 -6.28 -7.02
N GLU A 120 -5.86 -5.66 -6.88
CA GLU A 120 -6.57 -5.13 -8.02
C GLU A 120 -5.80 -3.99 -8.68
N PHE A 121 -5.85 -3.96 -10.00
CA PHE A 121 -5.30 -2.91 -10.84
C PHE A 121 -6.11 -2.81 -12.14
N LEU A 122 -5.97 -1.70 -12.84
CA LEU A 122 -6.57 -1.50 -14.16
C LEU A 122 -5.63 -1.97 -15.26
N THR A 123 -6.14 -2.72 -16.24
CA THR A 123 -5.41 -2.98 -17.49
C THR A 123 -5.30 -1.72 -18.32
N ILE A 124 -4.50 -1.73 -19.38
CA ILE A 124 -4.37 -0.58 -20.30
C ILE A 124 -5.72 -0.25 -20.94
N GLU A 125 -6.51 -1.25 -21.30
CA GLU A 125 -7.84 -1.11 -21.89
C GLU A 125 -8.82 -0.52 -20.89
N GLU A 126 -8.78 -0.98 -19.64
CA GLU A 126 -9.61 -0.42 -18.56
C GLU A 126 -9.21 1.02 -18.23
N VAL A 127 -7.93 1.38 -18.25
CA VAL A 127 -7.48 2.77 -18.11
C VAL A 127 -8.06 3.64 -19.21
N LYS A 128 -8.05 3.19 -20.48
CA LYS A 128 -8.67 3.90 -21.61
C LYS A 128 -10.18 4.10 -21.42
N SER A 129 -10.89 3.06 -20.94
CA SER A 129 -12.32 3.15 -20.62
C SER A 129 -12.57 4.19 -19.53
N VAL A 130 -11.82 4.17 -18.46
CA VAL A 130 -11.91 5.13 -17.35
C VAL A 130 -11.60 6.56 -17.85
N MET A 131 -10.61 6.74 -18.71
CA MET A 131 -10.26 8.05 -19.29
C MET A 131 -11.41 8.63 -20.09
N SER A 132 -12.17 7.83 -20.83
CA SER A 132 -13.32 8.29 -21.64
C SER A 132 -14.59 8.50 -20.82
N THR A 133 -14.73 7.81 -19.66
CA THR A 133 -15.94 7.87 -18.83
C THR A 133 -15.98 9.17 -18.01
N PRO A 134 -17.12 9.91 -17.99
CA PRO A 134 -17.30 11.06 -17.12
C PRO A 134 -17.18 10.68 -15.63
N CYS A 135 -16.56 11.54 -14.84
CA CYS A 135 -16.46 11.40 -13.39
C CYS A 135 -17.15 12.60 -12.72
N ARG A 136 -17.92 12.35 -11.66
CA ARG A 136 -18.66 13.37 -10.90
C ARG A 136 -17.75 14.53 -10.45
N TYR A 137 -16.52 14.23 -10.02
CA TYR A 137 -15.52 15.23 -9.64
C TYR A 137 -14.33 15.18 -10.60
N LYS A 138 -14.23 16.18 -11.48
CA LYS A 138 -13.12 16.29 -12.46
C LYS A 138 -11.74 16.22 -11.80
N ILE A 139 -11.60 16.81 -10.60
CA ILE A 139 -10.31 16.80 -9.86
C ILE A 139 -9.95 15.40 -9.36
N VAL A 140 -10.93 14.57 -8.97
CA VAL A 140 -10.68 13.17 -8.59
C VAL A 140 -10.20 12.36 -9.79
N LYS A 141 -10.82 12.56 -10.95
CA LYS A 141 -10.41 11.93 -12.21
C LYS A 141 -8.98 12.32 -12.56
N LYS A 142 -8.64 13.61 -12.53
CA LYS A 142 -7.28 14.11 -12.80
C LYS A 142 -6.29 13.49 -11.83
N ALA A 143 -6.54 13.53 -10.52
CA ALA A 143 -5.66 13.02 -9.48
C ALA A 143 -5.42 11.51 -9.60
N PHE A 144 -6.47 10.73 -9.83
CA PHE A 144 -6.37 9.27 -9.96
C PHE A 144 -5.59 8.86 -11.21
N LEU A 145 -5.91 9.44 -12.37
CA LEU A 145 -5.22 9.13 -13.63
C LEU A 145 -3.77 9.62 -13.60
N PHE A 146 -3.50 10.80 -13.05
CA PHE A 146 -2.13 11.24 -12.81
C PHE A 146 -1.33 10.22 -11.97
N SER A 147 -1.96 9.68 -10.92
CA SER A 147 -1.33 8.64 -10.10
C SER A 147 -1.18 7.29 -10.84
N CYS A 148 -2.05 6.98 -11.82
CA CYS A 148 -1.88 5.81 -12.69
C CYS A 148 -0.66 5.93 -13.61
N PHE A 149 -0.26 7.15 -13.97
CA PHE A 149 0.91 7.36 -14.85
C PHE A 149 2.20 7.65 -14.09
N THR A 150 2.12 8.13 -12.85
CA THR A 150 3.31 8.49 -12.03
C THR A 150 3.62 7.48 -10.94
N GLY A 151 2.64 6.68 -10.52
CA GLY A 151 2.76 5.75 -9.41
C GLY A 151 2.79 6.43 -8.03
N LEU A 152 2.52 7.72 -7.91
CA LEU A 152 2.47 8.43 -6.63
C LEU A 152 1.39 7.85 -5.70
N ARG A 153 1.67 7.82 -4.40
CA ARG A 153 0.63 7.52 -3.40
C ARG A 153 -0.33 8.69 -3.27
N TYR A 154 -1.54 8.44 -2.78
CA TYR A 154 -2.53 9.49 -2.54
C TYR A 154 -1.97 10.67 -1.72
N SER A 155 -1.26 10.37 -0.63
CA SER A 155 -0.65 11.40 0.22
C SER A 155 0.37 12.26 -0.52
N ASP A 156 1.21 11.61 -1.32
CA ASP A 156 2.30 12.24 -2.05
C ASP A 156 1.74 13.09 -3.21
N MET A 157 0.77 12.54 -3.97
CA MET A 157 0.05 13.27 -5.01
C MET A 157 -0.68 14.51 -4.45
N LYS A 158 -1.40 14.35 -3.32
CA LYS A 158 -2.15 15.44 -2.70
C LYS A 158 -1.26 16.57 -2.19
N ALA A 159 -0.04 16.25 -1.78
CA ALA A 159 0.93 17.22 -1.27
C ALA A 159 1.87 17.77 -2.36
N LEU A 160 1.78 17.29 -3.60
CA LEU A 160 2.70 17.65 -4.68
C LEU A 160 2.55 19.12 -5.06
N ASN A 161 3.67 19.81 -5.17
CA ASN A 161 3.77 21.22 -5.50
C ASN A 161 4.40 21.44 -6.87
N TRP A 162 4.07 22.56 -7.51
CA TRP A 162 4.70 22.98 -8.76
C TRP A 162 6.21 23.21 -8.61
N SER A 163 6.65 23.66 -7.44
CA SER A 163 8.08 23.83 -7.09
C SER A 163 8.88 22.51 -7.09
N GLU A 164 8.20 21.35 -7.07
CA GLU A 164 8.83 20.04 -7.15
C GLU A 164 8.87 19.46 -8.58
N ILE A 165 8.40 20.24 -9.58
CA ILE A 165 8.51 19.90 -11.00
C ILE A 165 9.72 20.62 -11.58
N HIS A 166 10.66 19.84 -12.11
CA HIS A 166 11.91 20.34 -12.67
C HIS A 166 12.07 19.94 -14.12
N SER A 167 12.76 20.75 -14.90
CA SER A 167 13.19 20.40 -16.25
C SER A 167 14.56 19.72 -16.21
N ALA A 168 14.73 18.66 -17.00
CA ALA A 168 16.02 18.03 -17.17
C ALA A 168 16.97 18.90 -18.02
N ALA A 169 18.25 18.55 -18.04
CA ALA A 169 19.28 19.30 -18.80
C ALA A 169 19.02 19.32 -20.33
N ASP A 170 18.17 18.40 -20.83
CA ASP A 170 17.76 18.34 -22.24
C ASP A 170 16.70 19.41 -22.60
N GLY A 171 16.19 20.14 -21.59
CA GLY A 171 15.15 21.16 -21.75
C GLY A 171 13.79 20.63 -22.24
N LYS A 172 13.65 19.33 -22.42
CA LYS A 172 12.44 18.67 -22.96
C LYS A 172 11.75 17.77 -21.96
N THR A 173 12.51 17.11 -21.12
CA THR A 173 11.99 16.16 -20.12
C THR A 173 11.72 16.89 -18.81
N GLU A 174 10.50 16.80 -18.31
CA GLU A 174 10.16 17.24 -16.94
C GLU A 174 10.08 16.05 -16.01
N TYR A 175 10.40 16.26 -14.76
CA TYR A 175 10.36 15.24 -13.73
C TYR A 175 9.89 15.79 -12.38
N ILE A 176 9.25 14.95 -11.62
CA ILE A 176 8.90 15.20 -10.22
C ILE A 176 10.12 14.85 -9.37
N ASP A 177 10.49 15.74 -8.45
CA ASP A 177 11.50 15.49 -7.42
C ASP A 177 10.86 15.66 -6.05
N HIS A 178 10.41 14.57 -5.46
CA HIS A 178 9.53 14.58 -4.29
C HIS A 178 10.08 13.73 -3.15
N VAL A 179 9.94 14.21 -1.90
CA VAL A 179 10.22 13.44 -0.69
C VAL A 179 8.93 12.78 -0.21
N GLN A 180 8.85 11.48 -0.35
CA GLN A 180 7.66 10.70 0.00
C GLN A 180 7.26 10.91 1.47
N ILE A 181 6.02 11.25 1.73
CA ILE A 181 5.51 11.57 3.07
C ILE A 181 5.65 10.39 4.03
N LYS A 182 5.36 9.17 3.55
CA LYS A 182 5.32 7.97 4.39
C LYS A 182 6.70 7.39 4.69
N THR A 183 7.60 7.37 3.71
CA THR A 183 8.89 6.67 3.83
C THR A 183 10.06 7.61 4.02
N LYS A 184 9.85 8.91 3.78
CA LYS A 184 10.87 9.99 3.79
C LYS A 184 11.98 9.78 2.77
N ASP A 185 11.78 8.88 1.81
CA ASP A 185 12.71 8.65 0.71
C ASP A 185 12.44 9.64 -0.42
N ARG A 186 13.50 10.16 -1.03
CA ARG A 186 13.41 11.00 -2.23
C ARG A 186 13.18 10.13 -3.46
N VAL A 187 12.29 10.56 -4.33
CA VAL A 187 12.00 9.91 -5.60
C VAL A 187 12.03 10.91 -6.73
N THR A 188 12.62 10.49 -7.85
CA THR A 188 12.61 11.25 -9.10
C THR A 188 11.78 10.47 -10.12
N ILE A 189 10.70 11.08 -10.60
CA ILE A 189 9.74 10.43 -11.50
C ILE A 189 9.65 11.25 -12.78
N PRO A 190 10.16 10.77 -13.92
CA PRO A 190 9.97 11.42 -15.21
C PRO A 190 8.47 11.56 -15.54
N LEU A 191 8.07 12.72 -16.01
CA LEU A 191 6.69 12.99 -16.44
C LEU A 191 6.54 12.66 -17.92
N SER A 192 5.68 11.69 -18.22
CA SER A 192 5.24 11.44 -19.58
C SER A 192 4.25 12.52 -20.03
N GLU A 193 4.14 12.76 -21.34
CA GLU A 193 3.13 13.67 -21.90
C GLU A 193 1.71 13.25 -21.49
N GLU A 194 1.48 11.94 -21.34
CA GLU A 194 0.19 11.43 -20.87
C GLU A 194 -0.07 11.82 -19.40
N ALA A 195 0.93 11.73 -18.54
CA ALA A 195 0.78 12.18 -17.14
C ALA A 195 0.46 13.68 -17.05
N LYS A 196 1.13 14.52 -17.87
CA LYS A 196 0.94 15.97 -17.89
C LYS A 196 -0.51 16.38 -18.25
N LYS A 197 -1.19 15.66 -19.14
CA LYS A 197 -2.59 15.92 -19.49
C LYS A 197 -3.54 15.86 -18.27
N TRP A 198 -3.17 15.11 -17.26
CA TRP A 198 -4.00 14.95 -16.05
C TRP A 198 -3.60 15.89 -14.92
N MET A 199 -2.57 16.71 -15.10
CA MET A 199 -2.29 17.80 -14.16
C MET A 199 -3.37 18.90 -14.29
N PRO A 200 -3.79 19.49 -13.17
CA PRO A 200 -4.57 20.74 -13.21
C PRO A 200 -3.79 21.87 -13.89
N GLU A 201 -4.48 22.89 -14.34
CA GLU A 201 -3.84 24.13 -14.80
C GLU A 201 -3.15 24.83 -13.63
N ARG A 202 -2.00 25.40 -13.89
CA ARG A 202 -1.26 26.17 -12.90
C ARG A 202 -1.97 27.50 -12.63
N ILE A 203 -2.22 27.79 -11.36
CA ILE A 203 -2.81 29.06 -10.92
C ILE A 203 -1.69 29.88 -10.27
N GLU A 204 -1.58 31.13 -10.65
CA GLU A 204 -0.59 32.05 -10.08
C GLU A 204 -0.80 32.19 -8.56
N GLY A 205 0.30 32.12 -7.80
CA GLY A 205 0.27 32.18 -6.34
C GLY A 205 -0.17 30.89 -5.64
N VAL A 206 -0.52 29.82 -6.38
CA VAL A 206 -0.89 28.53 -5.80
C VAL A 206 0.15 27.48 -6.17
N ASP A 207 0.94 27.04 -5.20
CA ASP A 207 2.00 26.05 -5.47
C ASP A 207 1.49 24.61 -5.49
N ASN A 208 0.49 24.26 -4.66
CA ASN A 208 -0.05 22.89 -4.64
C ASN A 208 -0.83 22.54 -5.92
N ILE A 209 -0.38 21.51 -6.65
CA ILE A 209 -0.96 21.11 -7.95
C ILE A 209 -2.42 20.67 -7.80
N PHE A 210 -2.74 19.88 -6.77
CA PHE A 210 -4.07 19.32 -6.56
C PHE A 210 -4.85 20.06 -5.45
N HIS A 211 -4.60 21.36 -5.27
CA HIS A 211 -5.26 22.21 -4.25
C HIS A 211 -6.78 22.13 -4.25
N GLN A 212 -7.40 21.89 -5.42
CA GLN A 212 -8.85 21.76 -5.55
C GLN A 212 -9.40 20.44 -4.98
N LEU A 213 -8.54 19.47 -4.64
CA LEU A 213 -8.93 18.20 -4.02
C LEU A 213 -9.18 18.37 -2.52
N THR A 214 -10.27 19.07 -2.18
CA THR A 214 -10.62 19.42 -0.79
C THR A 214 -11.44 18.35 -0.08
N ILE A 215 -12.06 17.42 -0.82
CA ILE A 215 -12.89 16.35 -0.27
C ILE A 215 -12.08 15.32 0.50
N THR A 216 -12.72 14.62 1.43
CA THR A 216 -12.07 13.60 2.26
C THR A 216 -11.65 12.39 1.43
N HIS A 217 -10.65 11.65 1.92
CA HIS A 217 -10.22 10.39 1.26
C HIS A 217 -11.38 9.38 1.16
N THR A 218 -12.23 9.31 2.18
CA THR A 218 -13.41 8.43 2.16
C THR A 218 -14.37 8.82 1.03
N THR A 219 -14.60 10.11 0.82
CA THR A 219 -15.43 10.60 -0.30
C THR A 219 -14.78 10.27 -1.64
N VAL A 220 -13.45 10.41 -1.75
CA VAL A 220 -12.71 10.02 -2.97
C VAL A 220 -12.94 8.52 -3.29
N GLU A 221 -12.90 7.64 -2.30
CA GLU A 221 -13.14 6.20 -2.51
C GLU A 221 -14.58 5.92 -2.97
N VAL A 222 -15.58 6.63 -2.45
CA VAL A 222 -16.98 6.52 -2.93
C VAL A 222 -17.09 6.97 -4.38
N VAL A 223 -16.50 8.11 -4.73
CA VAL A 223 -16.50 8.64 -6.11
C VAL A 223 -15.79 7.69 -7.07
N LEU A 224 -14.66 7.09 -6.65
CA LEU A 224 -13.95 6.11 -7.46
C LEU A 224 -14.83 4.89 -7.74
N LYS A 225 -15.53 4.38 -6.74
CA LYS A 225 -16.44 3.23 -6.91
C LYS A 225 -17.53 3.54 -7.93
N GLU A 226 -18.24 4.66 -7.77
CA GLU A 226 -19.28 5.11 -8.71
C GLU A 226 -18.73 5.26 -10.14
N TRP A 227 -17.54 5.82 -10.27
CA TRP A 227 -16.90 6.05 -11.56
C TRP A 227 -16.43 4.76 -12.24
N MET A 228 -15.89 3.79 -11.47
CA MET A 228 -15.51 2.47 -12.00
C MET A 228 -16.75 1.69 -12.47
N GLU A 229 -17.85 1.73 -11.72
CA GLU A 229 -19.12 1.14 -12.11
C GLU A 229 -19.64 1.77 -13.43
N ALA A 230 -19.59 3.09 -13.56
CA ALA A 230 -19.97 3.81 -14.79
C ALA A 230 -19.06 3.47 -15.99
N ALA A 231 -17.80 3.11 -15.75
CA ALA A 231 -16.85 2.66 -16.78
C ALA A 231 -17.00 1.16 -17.11
N GLY A 232 -17.94 0.44 -16.51
CA GLY A 232 -18.15 -0.99 -16.70
C GLY A 232 -17.12 -1.88 -16.01
N ILE A 233 -16.37 -1.34 -15.02
CA ILE A 233 -15.31 -2.05 -14.31
C ILE A 233 -15.88 -2.63 -13.01
N GLN A 234 -15.86 -3.97 -12.90
CA GLN A 234 -16.40 -4.68 -11.73
C GLN A 234 -15.39 -4.92 -10.62
N LYS A 235 -14.12 -4.57 -10.86
CA LYS A 235 -13.05 -4.68 -9.86
C LYS A 235 -13.25 -3.67 -8.73
N HIS A 236 -12.87 -4.06 -7.51
CA HIS A 236 -12.84 -3.14 -6.38
C HIS A 236 -11.61 -2.24 -6.43
N ILE A 237 -11.72 -1.14 -7.18
CA ILE A 237 -10.63 -0.18 -7.37
C ILE A 237 -10.69 0.88 -6.27
N THR A 238 -9.65 0.92 -5.45
CA THR A 238 -9.37 1.97 -4.48
C THR A 238 -8.35 2.95 -5.04
N TYR A 239 -8.14 4.10 -4.40
CA TYR A 239 -7.12 5.04 -4.87
C TYR A 239 -5.72 4.40 -4.94
N HIS A 240 -5.39 3.50 -4.02
CA HIS A 240 -4.09 2.81 -4.03
C HIS A 240 -3.91 1.90 -5.25
N CYS A 241 -4.99 1.46 -5.89
CA CYS A 241 -4.93 0.69 -7.13
C CYS A 241 -4.33 1.51 -8.30
N SER A 242 -4.37 2.86 -8.27
CA SER A 242 -3.67 3.68 -9.27
C SER A 242 -2.17 3.37 -9.33
N ARG A 243 -1.54 3.20 -8.18
CA ARG A 243 -0.12 2.85 -8.09
C ARG A 243 0.15 1.41 -8.54
N HIS A 244 -0.78 0.48 -8.27
CA HIS A 244 -0.69 -0.89 -8.80
C HIS A 244 -0.82 -0.87 -10.32
N THR A 245 -1.75 -0.06 -10.85
CA THR A 245 -1.94 0.19 -12.29
C THR A 245 -0.66 0.75 -12.92
N ALA A 246 -0.02 1.76 -12.33
CA ALA A 246 1.25 2.28 -12.82
C ALA A 246 2.32 1.19 -12.92
N ALA A 247 2.50 0.40 -11.86
CA ALA A 247 3.47 -0.69 -11.83
C ALA A 247 3.20 -1.73 -12.92
N THR A 248 1.95 -2.20 -13.01
CA THR A 248 1.57 -3.26 -13.95
C THR A 248 1.63 -2.76 -15.40
N MET A 249 1.21 -1.53 -15.66
CA MET A 249 1.27 -0.92 -16.98
C MET A 249 2.72 -0.79 -17.48
N LEU A 250 3.63 -0.26 -16.65
CA LEU A 250 5.04 -0.14 -17.00
C LEU A 250 5.68 -1.50 -17.27
N LEU A 251 5.40 -2.53 -16.45
CA LEU A 251 5.89 -3.89 -16.66
C LEU A 251 5.32 -4.51 -17.95
N THR A 252 4.04 -4.28 -18.23
CA THR A 252 3.38 -4.76 -19.47
C THR A 252 4.02 -4.11 -20.70
N LEU A 253 4.40 -2.85 -20.62
CA LEU A 253 5.09 -2.12 -21.68
C LEU A 253 6.59 -2.46 -21.81
N GLY A 254 7.16 -3.31 -20.94
CA GLY A 254 8.52 -3.82 -21.06
C GLY A 254 9.54 -3.19 -20.12
N ALA A 255 9.14 -2.31 -19.24
CA ALA A 255 10.05 -1.78 -18.24
C ALA A 255 10.58 -2.91 -17.32
N SER A 256 11.85 -2.85 -16.95
CA SER A 256 12.41 -3.79 -15.99
C SER A 256 11.82 -3.58 -14.60
N ILE A 257 11.68 -4.65 -13.82
CA ILE A 257 11.17 -4.60 -12.44
C ILE A 257 12.02 -3.68 -11.55
N TYR A 258 13.32 -3.57 -11.85
CA TYR A 258 14.24 -2.68 -11.16
C TYR A 258 13.87 -1.21 -11.41
N VAL A 259 13.66 -0.83 -12.67
CA VAL A 259 13.27 0.54 -13.05
C VAL A 259 11.92 0.90 -12.42
N VAL A 260 10.94 0.01 -12.51
CA VAL A 260 9.61 0.21 -11.87
C VAL A 260 9.76 0.37 -10.37
N SER A 261 10.61 -0.43 -9.70
CA SER A 261 10.89 -0.30 -8.27
C SER A 261 11.44 1.08 -7.91
N LYS A 262 12.32 1.64 -8.74
CA LYS A 262 12.90 3.00 -8.54
C LYS A 262 11.86 4.10 -8.74
N ILE A 263 11.07 4.05 -9.81
CA ILE A 263 9.98 5.02 -10.08
C ILE A 263 9.01 5.03 -8.91
N LEU A 264 8.65 3.86 -8.39
CA LEU A 264 7.75 3.75 -7.24
C LEU A 264 8.41 4.14 -5.91
N GLY A 265 9.73 4.27 -5.82
CA GLY A 265 10.45 4.53 -4.57
C GLY A 265 10.30 3.38 -3.57
N HIS A 266 10.44 2.15 -4.03
CA HIS A 266 10.44 0.98 -3.16
C HIS A 266 11.83 0.77 -2.57
N LYS A 267 11.95 0.61 -1.24
CA LYS A 267 13.23 0.31 -0.55
C LYS A 267 13.82 -1.04 -0.94
N SER A 268 12.97 -1.98 -1.37
CA SER A 268 13.40 -3.31 -1.79
C SER A 268 12.62 -3.72 -3.03
N ILE A 269 13.30 -4.35 -3.98
CA ILE A 269 12.70 -4.89 -5.20
C ILE A 269 11.61 -5.94 -4.89
N LYS A 270 11.72 -6.64 -3.73
CA LYS A 270 10.70 -7.57 -3.22
C LYS A 270 9.31 -6.94 -3.11
N MET A 271 9.23 -5.63 -2.91
CA MET A 271 7.94 -4.91 -2.88
C MET A 271 7.30 -4.81 -4.27
N THR A 272 8.11 -4.92 -5.33
CA THR A 272 7.67 -4.89 -6.73
C THR A 272 7.44 -6.31 -7.28
N GLU A 273 8.05 -7.34 -6.67
CA GLU A 273 7.89 -8.76 -7.06
C GLU A 273 6.45 -9.27 -6.97
N VAL A 274 5.58 -8.58 -6.24
CA VAL A 274 4.13 -8.89 -6.21
C VAL A 274 3.49 -8.82 -7.60
N TYR A 275 4.14 -8.12 -8.53
CA TYR A 275 3.74 -8.04 -9.94
C TYR A 275 4.49 -9.05 -10.83
N ALA A 276 5.22 -10.00 -10.24
CA ALA A 276 6.05 -10.98 -10.97
C ALA A 276 5.26 -11.81 -11.98
N LYS A 277 3.99 -12.09 -11.71
CA LYS A 277 3.10 -12.81 -12.68
C LYS A 277 3.06 -12.14 -14.06
N ILE A 278 3.16 -10.79 -14.11
CA ILE A 278 3.18 -10.04 -15.38
C ILE A 278 4.52 -10.20 -16.07
N VAL A 279 5.61 -10.22 -15.29
CA VAL A 279 6.97 -10.47 -15.80
C VAL A 279 7.08 -11.87 -16.38
N ASP A 280 6.47 -12.87 -15.73
CA ASP A 280 6.50 -14.26 -16.19
C ASP A 280 5.77 -14.45 -17.54
N LYS A 281 4.65 -13.78 -17.77
CA LYS A 281 4.00 -13.73 -19.07
C LYS A 281 4.94 -13.18 -20.16
N LYS A 282 5.66 -12.10 -19.85
CA LYS A 282 6.64 -11.51 -20.77
C LYS A 282 7.88 -12.37 -21.02
N LYS A 283 8.31 -13.18 -20.05
CA LYS A 283 9.41 -14.14 -20.27
C LYS A 283 9.09 -15.08 -21.44
N LEU A 284 7.85 -15.58 -21.48
CA LEU A 284 7.41 -16.46 -22.56
C LEU A 284 7.43 -15.73 -23.92
N GLU A 285 6.94 -14.49 -23.95
CA GLU A 285 6.98 -13.65 -25.16
C GLU A 285 8.42 -13.38 -25.60
N THR A 286 9.33 -13.07 -24.66
CA THR A 286 10.75 -12.78 -24.92
C THR A 286 11.48 -14.01 -25.46
N VAL A 287 11.22 -15.20 -24.90
CA VAL A 287 11.83 -16.44 -25.41
C VAL A 287 11.38 -16.71 -26.85
N ASN A 288 10.13 -16.43 -27.19
CA ASN A 288 9.62 -16.60 -28.56
C ASN A 288 10.25 -15.62 -29.57
N LEU A 289 10.77 -14.46 -29.13
CA LEU A 289 11.51 -13.54 -30.02
C LEU A 289 12.82 -14.15 -30.51
N VAL A 290 13.45 -15.03 -29.73
CA VAL A 290 14.66 -15.75 -30.14
C VAL A 290 14.40 -16.63 -31.41
N ASN A 291 13.21 -17.23 -31.49
CA ASN A 291 12.83 -18.05 -32.64
C ASN A 291 12.76 -17.23 -33.94
N GLY A 292 12.35 -15.94 -33.86
CA GLY A 292 12.34 -15.06 -35.03
C GLY A 292 13.73 -14.58 -35.46
N CYS A 293 14.66 -14.39 -34.53
CA CYS A 293 16.02 -13.94 -34.84
C CYS A 293 16.87 -14.99 -35.54
N LEU A 294 16.60 -16.27 -35.29
CA LEU A 294 17.37 -17.37 -35.86
C LEU A 294 16.86 -17.81 -37.25
N LEU A 295 15.66 -17.38 -37.64
CA LEU A 295 15.10 -17.70 -38.97
C LEU A 295 15.65 -16.81 -40.10
N TYR A 296 16.41 -15.76 -39.78
CA TYR A 296 17.01 -14.85 -40.80
C TYR A 296 18.42 -15.20 -41.22
N THR A 297 18.96 -16.37 -40.88
CA THR A 297 20.24 -16.88 -41.40
C THR A 297 20.01 -18.05 -42.33
N SER A 298 19.27 -17.84 -43.42
CA SER A 298 19.43 -18.65 -44.60
C SER A 298 20.62 -18.09 -45.37
N PRO A 299 21.71 -18.87 -45.64
CA PRO A 299 22.76 -18.40 -46.52
C PRO A 299 22.17 -18.18 -47.90
N SER A 300 22.44 -17.02 -48.50
CA SER A 300 22.18 -16.76 -49.90
C SER A 300 22.89 -17.83 -50.72
N PRO A 301 22.24 -18.52 -51.66
CA PRO A 301 22.95 -19.35 -52.61
C PRO A 301 23.78 -18.40 -53.47
N ARG A 302 25.11 -18.46 -53.28
CA ARG A 302 26.06 -18.02 -54.32
C ARG A 302 26.33 -19.20 -55.19
N ASP A 303 25.91 -19.07 -56.41
CA ASP A 303 26.56 -19.61 -57.58
C ASP A 303 26.50 -18.55 -58.68
#